data_799c335211758243382eab450798c531
#
_entry.id   799c335211758243382eab450798c531
#
_cell.length_a   1.000
_cell.length_b   1.000
_cell.length_c   1.000
_cell.angle_alpha   90.00
_cell.angle_beta   90.00
_cell.angle_gamma   90.00
#
_symmetry.space_group_name_H-M   'P 1'
#
loop_
_entity.id
_entity.type
_entity.pdbx_description
1 polymer ?
#
loop_
_entity_poly.entity_id
_entity_poly.type
_entity_poly.pdbx_seq_one_letter_code
_entity_poly.pdbx_strand_id
1 'polypeptide(L)'
;FKLRTRIGLASADLGRQFPEFEDPLDAVVTGLSAVTGRWRDTYSDEDYDRARALLRDFRVGYLEGKMMWRLSEGERTRVLIARALMGNPELLIMDEPTTGLDLGGREQVMRTLSRIGEESSERAVVLVTHRLEEIPAGFDHIAIMGRKPISAEDATDDGIDAMGNPSAGTIVYAGPLEDGLTDERLSDLFGMPIEVQHTHGRW
;
A
#
# COMPACT_ATOMS: atom_id res chain seq x y z
N PHE A 1 -6.63 1.36 21.40
CA PHE A 1 -7.75 1.28 20.45
C PHE A 1 -7.88 2.52 19.56
N LYS A 2 -7.79 3.76 20.11
CA LYS A 2 -7.96 5.01 19.32
C LYS A 2 -6.94 5.22 18.20
N LEU A 3 -5.73 4.67 18.27
CA LEU A 3 -4.70 4.88 17.25
C LEU A 3 -5.00 4.07 15.97
N ARG A 4 -5.50 2.84 16.10
CA ARG A 4 -5.75 1.96 14.96
C ARG A 4 -6.77 2.51 13.97
N THR A 5 -7.80 3.22 14.46
CA THR A 5 -8.83 3.81 13.61
C THR A 5 -8.37 5.08 12.87
N ARG A 6 -7.21 5.65 13.27
CA ARG A 6 -6.57 6.79 12.59
C ARG A 6 -5.60 6.34 11.50
N ILE A 7 -5.34 5.03 11.38
CA ILE A 7 -4.44 4.44 10.39
C ILE A 7 -5.25 3.55 9.46
N GLY A 8 -5.25 3.86 8.18
CA GLY A 8 -5.75 3.00 7.13
C GLY A 8 -4.61 2.11 6.61
N LEU A 9 -4.84 0.81 6.54
CA LEU A 9 -3.88 -0.15 5.99
C LEU A 9 -4.53 -0.97 4.88
N ALA A 10 -3.86 -1.03 3.73
CA ALA A 10 -4.17 -1.94 2.64
C ALA A 10 -2.93 -2.75 2.28
N SER A 11 -2.99 -4.06 2.46
CA SER A 11 -1.94 -5.01 2.07
C SER A 11 -2.55 -6.35 1.71
N ALA A 12 -1.86 -7.14 0.90
CA ALA A 12 -2.30 -8.49 0.57
C ALA A 12 -2.40 -9.38 1.82
N ASP A 13 -1.49 -9.22 2.77
CA ASP A 13 -1.50 -9.97 4.03
C ASP A 13 -2.73 -9.67 4.88
N LEU A 14 -3.12 -8.40 4.97
CA LEU A 14 -4.37 -8.03 5.63
C LEU A 14 -5.58 -8.67 4.93
N GLY A 15 -5.58 -8.72 3.60
CA GLY A 15 -6.65 -9.35 2.82
C GLY A 15 -6.84 -10.83 3.11
N ARG A 16 -5.77 -11.54 3.43
CA ARG A 16 -5.81 -12.97 3.82
C ARG A 16 -6.38 -13.24 5.22
N GLN A 17 -6.48 -12.21 6.06
CA GLN A 17 -7.02 -12.34 7.42
C GLN A 17 -8.55 -12.23 7.48
N PHE A 18 -9.20 -11.85 6.37
CA PHE A 18 -10.66 -11.80 6.31
C PHE A 18 -11.27 -13.19 6.19
N PRO A 19 -12.43 -13.42 6.81
CA PRO A 19 -13.21 -14.63 6.57
C PRO A 19 -13.49 -14.83 5.09
N GLU A 20 -13.33 -16.04 4.58
CA GLU A 20 -13.52 -16.35 3.15
C GLU A 20 -14.91 -15.97 2.64
N PHE A 21 -15.92 -16.12 3.49
CA PHE A 21 -17.33 -15.87 3.17
C PHE A 21 -17.79 -14.43 3.49
N GLU A 22 -16.87 -13.55 3.90
CA GLU A 22 -17.20 -12.15 4.17
C GLU A 22 -17.68 -11.44 2.90
N ASP A 23 -18.72 -10.61 3.03
CA ASP A 23 -19.14 -9.72 1.94
C ASP A 23 -18.13 -8.57 1.79
N PRO A 24 -17.72 -8.17 0.58
CA PRO A 24 -16.90 -6.99 0.37
C PRO A 24 -17.42 -5.71 1.02
N LEU A 25 -18.74 -5.53 1.07
CA LEU A 25 -19.34 -4.38 1.74
C LEU A 25 -19.11 -4.44 3.25
N ASP A 26 -19.32 -5.61 3.88
CA ASP A 26 -19.00 -5.84 5.28
C ASP A 26 -17.50 -5.67 5.55
N ALA A 27 -16.64 -6.18 4.67
CA ALA A 27 -15.21 -5.97 4.78
C ALA A 27 -14.83 -4.48 4.79
N VAL A 28 -15.43 -3.64 3.94
CA VAL A 28 -15.18 -2.19 3.91
C VAL A 28 -15.63 -1.52 5.18
N VAL A 29 -16.85 -1.78 5.66
CA VAL A 29 -17.39 -1.11 6.85
C VAL A 29 -16.57 -1.40 8.11
N THR A 30 -15.91 -2.58 8.21
CA THR A 30 -15.01 -2.92 9.34
C THR A 30 -13.81 -2.01 9.47
N GLY A 31 -13.52 -1.18 8.45
CA GLY A 31 -12.49 -0.13 8.51
C GLY A 31 -12.72 0.87 9.64
N LEU A 32 -13.96 1.12 10.03
CA LEU A 32 -14.32 1.99 11.16
C LEU A 32 -13.82 1.46 12.50
N SER A 33 -13.83 0.16 12.70
CA SER A 33 -13.39 -0.52 13.94
C SER A 33 -11.97 -1.07 13.84
N ALA A 34 -11.33 -0.99 12.66
CA ALA A 34 -10.01 -1.56 12.37
C ALA A 34 -9.89 -3.06 12.71
N VAL A 35 -10.94 -3.84 12.44
CA VAL A 35 -11.01 -5.30 12.64
C VAL A 35 -11.10 -6.03 11.29
N THR A 36 -10.71 -7.30 11.26
CA THR A 36 -10.80 -8.16 10.08
C THR A 36 -12.00 -9.08 10.21
N GLY A 37 -13.12 -8.68 9.60
CA GLY A 37 -14.39 -9.39 9.63
C GLY A 37 -15.45 -8.73 10.55
N ARG A 38 -16.69 -8.83 10.11
CA ARG A 38 -17.85 -8.29 10.82
C ARG A 38 -18.36 -9.26 11.89
N TRP A 39 -17.63 -9.48 12.94
CA TRP A 39 -18.00 -10.48 13.96
C TRP A 39 -19.32 -10.18 14.69
N ARG A 40 -19.31 -9.22 15.63
CA ARG A 40 -20.44 -8.78 16.44
C ARG A 40 -20.66 -7.27 16.39
N ASP A 41 -19.86 -6.59 15.57
CA ASP A 41 -19.96 -5.15 15.43
C ASP A 41 -21.23 -4.80 14.66
N THR A 42 -21.89 -3.75 15.11
CA THR A 42 -23.07 -3.19 14.44
C THR A 42 -22.70 -1.84 13.85
N TYR A 43 -23.05 -1.63 12.61
CA TYR A 43 -22.83 -0.40 11.87
C TYR A 43 -24.17 0.19 11.46
N SER A 44 -24.23 1.51 11.32
CA SER A 44 -25.44 2.21 10.91
C SER A 44 -25.68 2.09 9.38
N ASP A 45 -26.88 2.41 8.94
CA ASP A 45 -27.19 2.49 7.51
C ASP A 45 -26.31 3.53 6.81
N GLU A 46 -25.99 4.66 7.48
CA GLU A 46 -25.09 5.69 6.98
C GLU A 46 -23.64 5.17 6.76
N ASP A 47 -23.15 4.29 7.65
CA ASP A 47 -21.86 3.63 7.50
C ASP A 47 -21.84 2.73 6.26
N TYR A 48 -22.92 1.97 6.05
CA TYR A 48 -23.07 1.14 4.87
C TYR A 48 -23.20 1.96 3.58
N ASP A 49 -23.91 3.08 3.61
CA ASP A 49 -24.02 3.96 2.45
C ASP A 49 -22.66 4.57 2.08
N ARG A 50 -21.86 4.95 3.08
CA ARG A 50 -20.48 5.38 2.88
C ARG A 50 -19.60 4.26 2.31
N ALA A 51 -19.71 3.05 2.83
CA ALA A 51 -18.98 1.89 2.31
C ALA A 51 -19.33 1.60 0.84
N ARG A 52 -20.63 1.69 0.47
CA ARG A 52 -21.08 1.56 -0.92
C ARG A 52 -20.52 2.68 -1.81
N ALA A 53 -20.46 3.91 -1.30
CA ALA A 53 -19.86 5.02 -2.04
C ALA A 53 -18.39 4.74 -2.34
N LEU A 54 -17.61 4.32 -1.35
CA LEU A 54 -16.22 3.94 -1.53
C LEU A 54 -16.06 2.79 -2.54
N LEU A 55 -16.86 1.72 -2.44
CA LEU A 55 -16.82 0.64 -3.42
C LEU A 55 -17.12 1.12 -4.86
N ARG A 56 -18.03 2.08 -5.03
CA ARG A 56 -18.31 2.70 -6.35
C ARG A 56 -17.14 3.53 -6.85
N ASP A 57 -16.51 4.34 -5.98
CA ASP A 57 -15.36 5.17 -6.33
C ASP A 57 -14.19 4.32 -6.82
N PHE A 58 -14.01 3.15 -6.24
CA PHE A 58 -13.02 2.15 -6.67
C PHE A 58 -13.51 1.24 -7.81
N ARG A 59 -14.71 1.49 -8.38
CA ARG A 59 -15.34 0.71 -9.45
C ARG A 59 -15.49 -0.77 -9.12
N VAL A 60 -15.79 -1.09 -7.88
CA VAL A 60 -16.05 -2.45 -7.38
C VAL A 60 -17.39 -2.58 -6.65
N GLY A 61 -18.31 -1.63 -6.82
CA GLY A 61 -19.65 -1.67 -6.23
C GLY A 61 -20.47 -2.90 -6.64
N TYR A 62 -20.16 -3.52 -7.79
CA TYR A 62 -20.81 -4.75 -8.25
C TYR A 62 -20.40 -5.99 -7.45
N LEU A 63 -19.52 -5.85 -6.48
CA LEU A 63 -19.05 -6.93 -5.62
C LEU A 63 -19.91 -7.09 -4.35
N GLU A 64 -20.80 -6.15 -4.06
CA GLU A 64 -21.77 -6.30 -2.96
C GLU A 64 -22.60 -7.59 -3.15
N GLY A 65 -22.72 -8.39 -2.10
CA GLY A 65 -23.36 -9.70 -2.13
C GLY A 65 -22.48 -10.84 -2.64
N LYS A 66 -21.23 -10.58 -2.98
CA LYS A 66 -20.26 -11.63 -3.30
C LYS A 66 -19.47 -12.03 -2.05
N MET A 67 -18.50 -12.91 -2.22
CA MET A 67 -17.66 -13.41 -1.13
C MET A 67 -16.22 -13.05 -1.41
N MET A 68 -15.45 -12.62 -0.38
CA MET A 68 -14.04 -12.20 -0.52
C MET A 68 -13.16 -13.25 -1.22
N TRP A 69 -13.40 -14.55 -1.00
CA TRP A 69 -12.59 -15.60 -1.63
C TRP A 69 -12.80 -15.72 -3.15
N ARG A 70 -13.93 -15.21 -3.69
CA ARG A 70 -14.24 -15.25 -5.12
C ARG A 70 -13.68 -14.07 -5.90
N LEU A 71 -13.10 -13.11 -5.22
CA LEU A 71 -12.56 -11.91 -5.85
C LEU A 71 -11.22 -12.21 -6.53
N SER A 72 -11.00 -11.62 -7.70
CA SER A 72 -9.65 -11.51 -8.25
C SER A 72 -8.77 -10.68 -7.32
N GLU A 73 -7.45 -10.83 -7.41
CA GLU A 73 -6.51 -10.03 -6.61
C GLU A 73 -6.75 -8.52 -6.80
N GLY A 74 -7.02 -8.07 -8.04
CA GLY A 74 -7.31 -6.65 -8.30
C GLY A 74 -8.62 -6.16 -7.69
N GLU A 75 -9.66 -6.99 -7.66
CA GLU A 75 -10.91 -6.67 -6.97
C GLU A 75 -10.69 -6.60 -5.47
N ARG A 76 -10.00 -7.59 -4.90
CA ARG A 76 -9.67 -7.64 -3.48
C ARG A 76 -8.86 -6.44 -3.03
N THR A 77 -7.80 -6.09 -3.76
CA THR A 77 -6.98 -4.90 -3.47
C THR A 77 -7.82 -3.63 -3.43
N ARG A 78 -8.70 -3.41 -4.41
CA ARG A 78 -9.56 -2.21 -4.44
C ARG A 78 -10.55 -2.19 -3.27
N VAL A 79 -11.08 -3.33 -2.87
CA VAL A 79 -11.91 -3.45 -1.65
C VAL A 79 -11.10 -3.09 -0.40
N LEU A 80 -9.85 -3.56 -0.30
CA LEU A 80 -8.97 -3.25 0.84
C LEU A 80 -8.56 -1.77 0.90
N ILE A 81 -8.35 -1.13 -0.25
CA ILE A 81 -8.09 0.32 -0.29
C ILE A 81 -9.36 1.09 0.12
N ALA A 82 -10.54 0.71 -0.37
CA ALA A 82 -11.81 1.29 0.05
C ALA A 82 -12.01 1.16 1.58
N ARG A 83 -11.71 -0.03 2.12
CA ARG A 83 -11.72 -0.27 3.57
C ARG A 83 -10.76 0.63 4.33
N ALA A 84 -9.53 0.77 3.84
CA ALA A 84 -8.52 1.60 4.49
C ALA A 84 -8.94 3.07 4.61
N LEU A 85 -9.78 3.55 3.67
CA LEU A 85 -10.32 4.91 3.65
C LEU A 85 -11.62 5.07 4.46
N MET A 86 -12.23 3.98 4.89
CA MET A 86 -13.56 4.00 5.53
C MET A 86 -13.59 4.91 6.77
N GLY A 87 -12.57 4.84 7.61
CA GLY A 87 -12.43 5.63 8.85
C GLY A 87 -11.92 7.07 8.63
N ASN A 88 -11.73 7.54 7.40
CA ASN A 88 -11.05 8.80 7.10
C ASN A 88 -9.71 8.94 7.86
N PRO A 89 -8.75 8.04 7.64
CA PRO A 89 -7.53 7.98 8.41
C PRO A 89 -6.63 9.20 8.19
N GLU A 90 -5.85 9.55 9.21
CA GLU A 90 -4.79 10.57 9.12
C GLU A 90 -3.52 10.02 8.46
N LEU A 91 -3.29 8.71 8.57
CA LEU A 91 -2.21 7.99 7.91
C LEU A 91 -2.79 6.84 7.09
N LEU A 92 -2.50 6.82 5.80
CA LEU A 92 -2.84 5.73 4.89
C LEU A 92 -1.57 4.99 4.48
N ILE A 93 -1.49 3.71 4.77
CA ILE A 93 -0.36 2.84 4.41
C ILE A 93 -0.86 1.82 3.38
N MET A 94 -0.16 1.76 2.27
CA MET A 94 -0.41 0.80 1.20
C MET A 94 0.86 0.01 0.93
N ASP A 95 0.78 -1.29 1.16
CA ASP A 95 1.90 -2.19 1.02
C ASP A 95 1.72 -3.03 -0.25
N GLU A 96 2.53 -2.72 -1.25
CA GLU A 96 2.51 -3.33 -2.59
C GLU A 96 1.11 -3.46 -3.22
N PRO A 97 0.33 -2.36 -3.31
CA PRO A 97 -1.08 -2.44 -3.68
C PRO A 97 -1.34 -2.84 -5.13
N THR A 98 -0.31 -2.98 -5.94
CA THR A 98 -0.40 -3.35 -7.36
C THR A 98 0.11 -4.76 -7.65
N THR A 99 0.65 -5.44 -6.64
CA THR A 99 1.15 -6.82 -6.80
C THR A 99 0.05 -7.78 -7.22
N GLY A 100 0.33 -8.59 -8.24
CA GLY A 100 -0.63 -9.56 -8.78
C GLY A 100 -1.72 -8.95 -9.68
N LEU A 101 -1.68 -7.65 -9.97
CA LEU A 101 -2.64 -7.00 -10.86
C LEU A 101 -2.20 -7.07 -12.32
N ASP A 102 -3.19 -7.20 -13.20
CA ASP A 102 -3.00 -6.94 -14.63
C ASP A 102 -2.74 -5.42 -14.88
N LEU A 103 -2.36 -5.09 -16.10
CA LEU A 103 -2.05 -3.72 -16.47
C LEU A 103 -3.22 -2.75 -16.20
N GLY A 104 -4.45 -3.17 -16.50
CA GLY A 104 -5.65 -2.34 -16.30
C GLY A 104 -5.96 -2.11 -14.81
N GLY A 105 -5.86 -3.15 -14.01
CA GLY A 105 -6.03 -3.08 -12.55
C GLY A 105 -4.98 -2.21 -11.87
N ARG A 106 -3.71 -2.37 -12.29
CA ARG A 106 -2.59 -1.53 -11.82
C ARG A 106 -2.85 -0.05 -12.12
N GLU A 107 -3.15 0.28 -13.37
CA GLU A 107 -3.40 1.65 -13.79
C GLU A 107 -4.57 2.29 -13.03
N GLN A 108 -5.61 1.51 -12.74
CA GLN A 108 -6.75 1.97 -11.95
C GLN A 108 -6.34 2.30 -10.51
N VAL A 109 -5.55 1.45 -9.86
CA VAL A 109 -5.03 1.69 -8.51
C VAL A 109 -4.15 2.94 -8.52
N MET A 110 -3.21 3.05 -9.46
CA MET A 110 -2.31 4.21 -9.58
C MET A 110 -3.05 5.53 -9.70
N ARG A 111 -4.06 5.61 -10.58
CA ARG A 111 -4.90 6.82 -10.72
C ARG A 111 -5.63 7.18 -9.43
N THR A 112 -6.09 6.16 -8.71
CA THR A 112 -6.78 6.40 -7.43
C THR A 112 -5.80 6.93 -6.38
N LEU A 113 -4.58 6.40 -6.32
CA LEU A 113 -3.55 6.84 -5.39
C LEU A 113 -3.10 8.28 -5.68
N SER A 114 -2.91 8.65 -6.96
CA SER A 114 -2.63 10.03 -7.34
C SER A 114 -3.73 10.99 -6.85
N ARG A 115 -5.00 10.64 -7.08
CA ARG A 115 -6.13 11.46 -6.60
C ARG A 115 -6.14 11.60 -5.08
N ILE A 116 -5.89 10.52 -4.33
CA ILE A 116 -5.83 10.56 -2.87
C ILE A 116 -4.69 11.46 -2.39
N GLY A 117 -3.54 11.42 -3.03
CA GLY A 117 -2.39 12.28 -2.73
C GLY A 117 -2.67 13.76 -3.01
N GLU A 118 -3.42 14.08 -4.05
CA GLU A 118 -3.77 15.44 -4.43
C GLU A 118 -4.91 16.05 -3.60
N GLU A 119 -5.91 15.24 -3.19
CA GLU A 119 -7.13 15.71 -2.54
C GLU A 119 -6.99 16.05 -1.07
N SER A 120 -5.94 15.61 -0.38
CA SER A 120 -5.88 15.73 1.08
C SER A 120 -4.53 16.23 1.60
N SER A 121 -4.46 17.53 1.92
CA SER A 121 -3.32 18.13 2.63
C SER A 121 -3.21 17.69 4.11
N GLU A 122 -4.23 17.02 4.65
CA GLU A 122 -4.29 16.62 6.07
C GLU A 122 -3.97 15.13 6.29
N ARG A 123 -3.82 14.35 5.21
CA ARG A 123 -3.54 12.91 5.28
C ARG A 123 -2.13 12.61 4.82
N ALA A 124 -1.36 11.93 5.66
CA ALA A 124 -0.12 11.33 5.22
C ALA A 124 -0.40 10.02 4.46
N VAL A 125 0.24 9.84 3.31
CA VAL A 125 0.13 8.63 2.49
C VAL A 125 1.49 7.98 2.37
N VAL A 126 1.61 6.72 2.74
CA VAL A 126 2.82 5.91 2.59
C VAL A 126 2.53 4.78 1.62
N LEU A 127 3.28 4.74 0.54
CA LEU A 127 3.27 3.65 -0.43
C LEU A 127 4.56 2.85 -0.30
N VAL A 128 4.45 1.57 -0.03
CA VAL A 128 5.57 0.63 -0.09
C VAL A 128 5.52 -0.07 -1.44
N THR A 129 6.57 0.04 -2.23
CA THR A 129 6.71 -0.62 -3.51
C THR A 129 8.18 -0.90 -3.82
N HIS A 130 8.44 -1.90 -4.64
CA HIS A 130 9.76 -2.20 -5.19
C HIS A 130 9.86 -1.82 -6.69
N ARG A 131 8.88 -1.06 -7.20
CA ARG A 131 8.76 -0.67 -8.62
C ARG A 131 8.66 0.84 -8.74
N LEU A 132 9.59 1.45 -9.46
CA LEU A 132 9.62 2.90 -9.63
C LEU A 132 8.42 3.39 -10.46
N GLU A 133 8.02 2.63 -11.47
CA GLU A 133 6.87 2.94 -12.31
C GLU A 133 5.52 2.96 -11.57
N GLU A 134 5.51 2.52 -10.31
CA GLU A 134 4.35 2.51 -9.42
C GLU A 134 4.32 3.67 -8.43
N ILE A 135 5.22 4.64 -8.57
CA ILE A 135 5.18 5.87 -7.77
C ILE A 135 4.16 6.82 -8.43
N PRO A 136 3.02 7.12 -7.75
CA PRO A 136 2.00 7.98 -8.32
C PRO A 136 2.43 9.44 -8.31
N ALA A 137 1.84 10.24 -9.19
CA ALA A 137 1.96 11.70 -9.08
C ALA A 137 1.41 12.19 -7.72
N GLY A 138 2.03 13.21 -7.15
CA GLY A 138 1.65 13.76 -5.83
C GLY A 138 2.45 13.20 -4.66
N PHE A 139 3.33 12.21 -4.89
CA PHE A 139 4.31 11.78 -3.88
C PHE A 139 5.59 12.63 -4.03
N ASP A 140 6.06 13.20 -2.95
CA ASP A 140 7.15 14.18 -2.92
C ASP A 140 8.39 13.70 -2.17
N HIS A 141 8.26 12.65 -1.34
CA HIS A 141 9.35 12.09 -0.55
C HIS A 141 9.49 10.59 -0.76
N ILE A 142 10.71 10.09 -0.53
CA ILE A 142 11.03 8.66 -0.60
C ILE A 142 11.95 8.26 0.55
N ALA A 143 11.73 7.05 1.06
CA ALA A 143 12.70 6.34 1.89
C ALA A 143 13.17 5.09 1.13
N ILE A 144 14.45 5.02 0.83
CA ILE A 144 15.05 3.88 0.12
C ILE A 144 15.65 2.93 1.14
N MET A 145 15.19 1.69 1.09
CA MET A 145 15.70 0.60 1.91
C MET A 145 16.87 -0.08 1.20
N GLY A 146 17.94 -0.33 1.93
CA GLY A 146 19.10 -1.04 1.43
C GLY A 146 19.72 -1.90 2.51
N ARG A 147 20.91 -2.43 2.25
CA ARG A 147 21.70 -3.18 3.21
C ARG A 147 23.02 -2.49 3.49
N LYS A 148 23.45 -2.50 4.74
CA LYS A 148 24.78 -2.05 5.14
C LYS A 148 25.54 -3.22 5.75
N PRO A 149 26.87 -3.35 5.46
CA PRO A 149 27.72 -4.29 6.17
C PRO A 149 27.63 -4.06 7.67
N ILE A 150 27.59 -5.14 8.44
CA ILE A 150 27.64 -5.12 9.90
C ILE A 150 28.81 -5.97 10.35
N SER A 151 29.28 -5.75 11.58
CA SER A 151 30.30 -6.63 12.17
C SER A 151 29.74 -8.04 12.36
N ALA A 152 30.61 -9.04 12.33
CA ALA A 152 30.20 -10.43 12.58
C ALA A 152 29.60 -10.63 14.00
N GLU A 153 29.92 -9.72 14.94
CA GLU A 153 29.41 -9.75 16.31
C GLU A 153 28.00 -9.21 16.41
N ASP A 154 27.59 -8.33 15.48
CA ASP A 154 26.24 -7.72 15.42
C ASP A 154 25.30 -8.50 14.48
N ALA A 155 25.80 -9.54 13.82
CA ALA A 155 25.02 -10.33 12.88
C ALA A 155 23.94 -11.14 13.62
N THR A 156 22.70 -10.75 13.51
CA THR A 156 21.56 -11.61 13.80
C THR A 156 21.29 -12.53 12.60
N ASP A 157 20.74 -13.70 12.85
CA ASP A 157 20.69 -14.92 12.04
C ASP A 157 20.27 -14.80 10.54
N ASP A 158 19.80 -13.63 10.05
CA ASP A 158 19.17 -13.52 8.74
C ASP A 158 19.79 -12.48 7.79
N GLY A 159 20.92 -11.89 8.11
CA GLY A 159 21.45 -10.76 7.36
C GLY A 159 22.74 -11.02 6.64
N ILE A 160 22.69 -11.62 5.44
CA ILE A 160 23.83 -11.65 4.51
C ILE A 160 23.54 -10.79 3.27
N ASP A 161 24.55 -10.11 2.74
CA ASP A 161 24.47 -9.42 1.44
C ASP A 161 24.61 -10.41 0.27
N ALA A 162 24.51 -9.90 -0.96
CA ALA A 162 24.66 -10.70 -2.18
C ALA A 162 26.04 -11.40 -2.31
N MET A 163 27.03 -11.01 -1.50
CA MET A 163 28.38 -11.62 -1.45
C MET A 163 28.54 -12.59 -0.26
N GLY A 164 27.48 -12.80 0.53
CA GLY A 164 27.53 -13.68 1.69
C GLY A 164 28.08 -13.03 2.97
N ASN A 165 28.25 -11.70 3.00
CA ASN A 165 28.74 -10.99 4.18
C ASN A 165 27.60 -10.60 5.12
N PRO A 166 27.81 -10.56 6.45
CA PRO A 166 26.84 -10.05 7.39
C PRO A 166 26.39 -8.63 7.03
N SER A 167 25.08 -8.43 6.92
CA SER A 167 24.48 -7.14 6.56
C SER A 167 23.12 -6.95 7.21
N ALA A 168 22.78 -5.72 7.56
CA ALA A 168 21.48 -5.36 8.10
C ALA A 168 20.70 -4.47 7.15
N GLY A 169 19.37 -4.69 7.08
CA GLY A 169 18.47 -3.78 6.39
C GLY A 169 18.46 -2.41 7.07
N THR A 170 18.57 -1.35 6.28
CA THR A 170 18.58 0.03 6.78
C THR A 170 17.97 0.98 5.76
N ILE A 171 17.57 2.17 6.22
CA ILE A 171 17.24 3.27 5.31
C ILE A 171 18.57 3.87 4.84
N VAL A 172 18.84 3.79 3.53
CA VAL A 172 20.05 4.35 2.92
C VAL A 172 19.84 5.78 2.44
N TYR A 173 18.59 6.18 2.22
CA TYR A 173 18.18 7.53 1.89
C TYR A 173 16.78 7.81 2.42
N ALA A 174 16.53 9.03 2.88
CA ALA A 174 15.20 9.55 3.17
C ALA A 174 15.19 11.05 2.88
N GLY A 175 14.28 11.50 2.02
CA GLY A 175 14.21 12.90 1.59
C GLY A 175 13.36 13.08 0.34
N PRO A 176 13.51 14.23 -0.37
CA PRO A 176 12.80 14.50 -1.60
C PRO A 176 12.96 13.38 -2.63
N LEU A 177 11.88 13.07 -3.34
CA LEU A 177 11.83 11.98 -4.31
C LEU A 177 12.86 12.14 -5.43
N GLU A 178 12.98 13.35 -6.00
CA GLU A 178 13.89 13.65 -7.09
C GLU A 178 15.37 13.50 -6.70
N ASP A 179 15.71 13.86 -5.46
CA ASP A 179 17.06 13.71 -4.92
C ASP A 179 17.40 12.25 -4.57
N GLY A 180 16.36 11.44 -4.34
CA GLY A 180 16.49 10.01 -4.01
C GLY A 180 16.69 9.12 -5.21
N LEU A 181 15.95 9.36 -6.29
CA LEU A 181 15.94 8.54 -7.51
C LEU A 181 16.95 9.06 -8.54
N THR A 182 18.24 8.84 -8.29
CA THR A 182 19.33 9.18 -9.19
C THR A 182 20.05 7.94 -9.70
N ASP A 183 20.62 8.03 -10.91
CA ASP A 183 21.41 6.96 -11.55
C ASP A 183 22.50 6.46 -10.61
N GLU A 184 23.26 7.38 -10.00
CA GLU A 184 24.37 7.07 -9.10
C GLU A 184 23.87 6.27 -7.88
N ARG A 185 22.85 6.77 -7.19
CA ARG A 185 22.33 6.13 -5.96
C ARG A 185 21.76 4.74 -6.21
N LEU A 186 20.97 4.58 -7.28
CA LEU A 186 20.41 3.29 -7.62
C LEU A 186 21.47 2.33 -8.15
N SER A 187 22.45 2.81 -8.92
CA SER A 187 23.57 2.00 -9.37
C SER A 187 24.38 1.46 -8.18
N ASP A 188 24.67 2.32 -7.20
CA ASP A 188 25.37 1.92 -5.96
C ASP A 188 24.56 0.93 -5.13
N LEU A 189 23.23 1.17 -5.01
CA LEU A 189 22.34 0.30 -4.23
C LEU A 189 22.27 -1.11 -4.79
N PHE A 190 22.19 -1.24 -6.11
CA PHE A 190 22.02 -2.53 -6.80
C PHE A 190 23.35 -3.13 -7.31
N GLY A 191 24.46 -2.40 -7.23
CA GLY A 191 25.78 -2.86 -7.68
C GLY A 191 25.87 -3.06 -9.20
N MET A 192 25.05 -2.36 -9.98
CA MET A 192 24.98 -2.44 -11.45
C MET A 192 24.63 -1.07 -12.03
N PRO A 193 25.06 -0.75 -13.26
CA PRO A 193 24.66 0.49 -13.91
C PRO A 193 23.15 0.58 -14.11
N ILE A 194 22.55 1.64 -13.58
CA ILE A 194 21.10 1.93 -13.72
C ILE A 194 20.97 3.35 -14.25
N GLU A 195 20.14 3.54 -15.26
CA GLU A 195 19.72 4.84 -15.77
C GLU A 195 18.26 5.07 -15.39
N VAL A 196 17.99 6.13 -14.66
CA VAL A 196 16.64 6.50 -14.19
C VAL A 196 16.04 7.47 -15.18
N GLN A 197 14.87 7.15 -15.68
CA GLN A 197 14.15 8.02 -16.61
C GLN A 197 12.84 8.48 -16.00
N HIS A 198 12.64 9.79 -15.95
CA HIS A 198 11.38 10.38 -15.54
C HIS A 198 10.64 10.93 -16.76
N THR A 199 9.58 10.27 -17.19
CA THR A 199 8.86 10.59 -18.42
C THR A 199 7.36 10.69 -18.17
N HIS A 200 6.74 11.81 -18.56
CA HIS A 200 5.30 12.05 -18.37
C HIS A 200 4.82 11.90 -16.91
N GLY A 201 5.64 12.33 -15.94
CA GLY A 201 5.31 12.25 -14.51
C GLY A 201 5.42 10.85 -13.91
N ARG A 202 6.15 9.94 -14.55
CA ARG A 202 6.46 8.58 -14.06
C ARG A 202 7.96 8.30 -14.13
N TRP A 203 8.43 7.53 -13.18
CA TRP A 203 9.81 7.07 -13.06
C TRP A 203 10.00 5.75 -13.79
#